data_e41ada4370914213f6d3304c60fd569b
#
_entry.id   e41ada4370914213f6d3304c60fd569b
#
_cell.length_a   1.000
_cell.length_b   1.000
_cell.length_c   1.000
_cell.angle_alpha   90.00
_cell.angle_beta   90.00
_cell.angle_gamma   90.00
#
_symmetry.space_group_name_H-M   'P 1'
#
loop_
_entity.id
_entity.type
_entity.pdbx_description
1 polymer ?
#
loop_
_entity_poly.entity_id
_entity_poly.type
_entity_poly.pdbx_seq_one_letter_code
_entity_poly.pdbx_strand_id
1 'polypeptide(L)'
;MTGTAPQPDRPRRREVLEALRAADGPLGDPDVARRLGDHANTARFHLDALAAEGAVERSVEEPSGRGRPRTVYAPRPGMDRGGARGYRLLAQILLSRLASGGPGARADATRAGREWGRYLVDRPPPFQPTSEADATGRLTALLDDLDFDPKPADDVIRLRHCPFLELAEEYGPLVCDVHLGLMQGALEELDAPLSADRLEPFAEPGACVAHLRRTPR
;
A
#
# COMPACT_ATOMS: atom_id res chain seq x y z
N MET A 1 -1.21 -15.51 -8.54
CA MET A 1 -2.36 -15.82 -7.66
C MET A 1 -1.85 -15.95 -6.23
N THR A 2 -1.57 -14.84 -5.60
CA THR A 2 -1.39 -14.81 -4.14
C THR A 2 -2.65 -14.18 -3.57
N GLY A 3 -3.74 -14.96 -3.63
CA GLY A 3 -4.88 -14.72 -2.79
C GLY A 3 -4.39 -14.78 -1.36
N THR A 4 -4.46 -13.66 -0.63
CA THR A 4 -4.33 -13.68 0.82
C THR A 4 -5.30 -14.73 1.33
N ALA A 5 -4.77 -15.90 1.72
CA ALA A 5 -5.58 -16.97 2.31
C ALA A 5 -6.44 -16.33 3.41
N PRO A 6 -7.72 -16.64 3.52
CA PRO A 6 -8.56 -16.15 4.60
C PRO A 6 -7.86 -16.53 5.90
N GLN A 7 -7.42 -15.54 6.67
CA GLN A 7 -6.83 -15.79 7.98
C GLN A 7 -7.94 -16.42 8.83
N PRO A 8 -7.80 -17.66 9.29
CA PRO A 8 -8.86 -18.40 10.00
C PRO A 8 -9.36 -17.68 11.25
N ASP A 9 -8.59 -16.74 11.77
CA ASP A 9 -8.89 -15.98 12.99
C ASP A 9 -9.76 -14.72 12.78
N ARG A 10 -10.06 -14.33 11.55
CA ARG A 10 -10.86 -13.11 11.27
C ARG A 10 -12.27 -13.15 11.83
N PRO A 11 -13.05 -14.24 11.67
CA PRO A 11 -14.38 -14.33 12.26
C PRO A 11 -14.33 -14.18 13.78
N ARG A 12 -13.37 -14.85 14.45
CA ARG A 12 -13.26 -14.84 15.90
C ARG A 12 -12.81 -13.48 16.45
N ARG A 13 -11.89 -12.79 15.78
CA ARG A 13 -11.52 -11.40 16.13
C ARG A 13 -12.70 -10.44 16.05
N ARG A 14 -13.57 -10.62 15.07
CA ARG A 14 -14.81 -9.84 14.96
C ARG A 14 -15.75 -10.09 16.12
N GLU A 15 -15.97 -11.34 16.52
CA GLU A 15 -16.78 -11.70 17.69
C GLU A 15 -16.22 -11.10 18.98
N VAL A 16 -14.88 -11.12 19.17
CA VAL A 16 -14.20 -10.48 20.31
C VAL A 16 -14.47 -8.97 20.32
N LEU A 17 -14.36 -8.30 19.17
CA LEU A 17 -14.61 -6.87 19.06
C LEU A 17 -16.09 -6.53 19.31
N GLU A 18 -17.01 -7.34 18.84
CA GLU A 18 -18.45 -7.19 19.09
C GLU A 18 -18.78 -7.39 20.59
N ALA A 19 -18.13 -8.36 21.24
CA ALA A 19 -18.28 -8.56 22.68
C ALA A 19 -17.79 -7.37 23.53
N LEU A 20 -16.71 -6.72 23.09
CA LEU A 20 -16.22 -5.49 23.71
C LEU A 20 -17.17 -4.31 23.48
N ARG A 21 -17.72 -4.18 22.26
CA ARG A 21 -18.68 -3.10 21.91
C ARG A 21 -20.00 -3.22 22.63
N ALA A 22 -20.43 -4.46 22.93
CA ALA A 22 -21.65 -4.72 23.67
C ALA A 22 -21.49 -4.61 25.20
N ALA A 23 -20.31 -4.26 25.68
CA ALA A 23 -20.05 -4.10 27.11
C ALA A 23 -20.18 -2.63 27.55
N ASP A 24 -20.65 -2.41 28.77
CA ASP A 24 -20.78 -1.08 29.35
C ASP A 24 -19.44 -0.45 29.77
N GLY A 25 -18.33 -1.16 29.60
CA GLY A 25 -16.98 -0.70 29.94
C GLY A 25 -15.88 -1.65 29.48
N PRO A 26 -14.60 -1.32 29.78
CA PRO A 26 -13.46 -2.13 29.39
C PRO A 26 -13.55 -3.56 29.96
N LEU A 27 -13.16 -4.57 29.17
CA LEU A 27 -13.14 -5.98 29.56
C LEU A 27 -11.72 -6.53 29.61
N GLY A 28 -11.43 -7.39 30.58
CA GLY A 28 -10.22 -8.20 30.60
C GLY A 28 -10.35 -9.48 29.76
N ASP A 29 -9.22 -10.13 29.48
CA ASP A 29 -9.17 -11.41 28.78
C ASP A 29 -10.08 -12.52 29.41
N PRO A 30 -10.20 -12.69 30.76
CA PRO A 30 -11.09 -13.67 31.33
C PRO A 30 -12.58 -13.36 31.09
N ASP A 31 -12.95 -12.07 31.01
CA ASP A 31 -14.35 -11.69 30.80
C ASP A 31 -14.78 -11.92 29.37
N VAL A 32 -13.91 -11.58 28.43
CA VAL A 32 -14.11 -11.87 27.00
C VAL A 32 -14.19 -13.38 26.78
N ALA A 33 -13.25 -14.14 27.34
CA ALA A 33 -13.24 -15.59 27.28
C ALA A 33 -14.57 -16.20 27.79
N ARG A 34 -15.06 -15.75 28.95
CA ARG A 34 -16.33 -16.21 29.50
C ARG A 34 -17.53 -15.88 28.60
N ARG A 35 -17.56 -14.69 28.00
CA ARG A 35 -18.66 -14.28 27.11
C ARG A 35 -18.71 -15.09 25.81
N LEU A 36 -17.54 -15.51 25.31
CA LEU A 36 -17.42 -16.20 24.03
C LEU A 36 -17.26 -17.74 24.18
N GLY A 37 -17.18 -18.25 25.38
CA GLY A 37 -16.95 -19.67 25.65
C GLY A 37 -15.53 -20.13 25.30
N ASP A 38 -14.54 -19.23 25.36
CA ASP A 38 -13.15 -19.48 25.04
C ASP A 38 -12.27 -19.67 26.27
N HIS A 39 -11.03 -20.10 26.01
CA HIS A 39 -9.97 -20.04 27.01
C HIS A 39 -9.38 -18.62 27.10
N ALA A 40 -8.98 -18.16 28.31
CA ALA A 40 -8.44 -16.81 28.51
C ALA A 40 -7.21 -16.50 27.60
N ASN A 41 -6.35 -17.48 27.34
CA ASN A 41 -5.20 -17.30 26.45
C ASN A 41 -5.62 -17.04 24.99
N THR A 42 -6.69 -17.70 24.53
CA THR A 42 -7.25 -17.49 23.19
C THR A 42 -7.85 -16.08 23.08
N ALA A 43 -8.63 -15.66 24.09
CA ALA A 43 -9.16 -14.31 24.13
C ALA A 43 -8.04 -13.25 24.14
N ARG A 44 -6.98 -13.47 24.93
CA ARG A 44 -5.81 -12.57 24.97
C ARG A 44 -5.13 -12.46 23.62
N PHE A 45 -4.90 -13.58 22.93
CA PHE A 45 -4.30 -13.59 21.59
C PHE A 45 -5.07 -12.69 20.60
N HIS A 46 -6.40 -12.80 20.59
CA HIS A 46 -7.24 -11.98 19.73
C HIS A 46 -7.30 -10.52 20.17
N LEU A 47 -7.32 -10.25 21.48
CA LEU A 47 -7.30 -8.90 22.04
C LEU A 47 -5.99 -8.17 21.74
N ASP A 48 -4.85 -8.84 21.87
CA ASP A 48 -3.54 -8.28 21.54
C ASP A 48 -3.41 -8.00 20.02
N ALA A 49 -3.96 -8.89 19.19
CA ALA A 49 -4.03 -8.66 17.74
C ALA A 49 -4.89 -7.44 17.39
N LEU A 50 -6.08 -7.29 18.00
CA LEU A 50 -6.95 -6.13 17.82
C LEU A 50 -6.30 -4.83 18.32
N ALA A 51 -5.51 -4.89 19.39
CA ALA A 51 -4.74 -3.76 19.89
C ALA A 51 -3.62 -3.35 18.91
N ALA A 52 -2.90 -4.33 18.35
CA ALA A 52 -1.90 -4.09 17.31
C ALA A 52 -2.50 -3.50 16.04
N GLU A 53 -3.72 -3.92 15.67
CA GLU A 53 -4.49 -3.37 14.54
C GLU A 53 -5.08 -1.97 14.86
N GLY A 54 -5.00 -1.51 16.12
CA GLY A 54 -5.55 -0.22 16.57
C GLY A 54 -7.08 -0.20 16.66
N ALA A 55 -7.74 -1.37 16.67
CA ALA A 55 -9.18 -1.51 16.81
C ALA A 55 -9.64 -1.37 18.27
N VAL A 56 -8.78 -1.74 19.21
CA VAL A 56 -9.03 -1.61 20.66
C VAL A 56 -7.88 -0.88 21.34
N GLU A 57 -8.18 -0.26 22.46
CA GLU A 57 -7.22 0.37 23.34
C GLU A 57 -6.97 -0.54 24.54
N ARG A 58 -5.68 -0.73 24.85
CA ARG A 58 -5.24 -1.52 26.00
C ARG A 58 -4.89 -0.57 27.13
N SER A 59 -5.43 -0.79 28.32
CA SER A 59 -5.13 -0.05 29.54
C SER A 59 -4.93 -1.00 30.72
N VAL A 60 -4.40 -0.44 31.79
CA VAL A 60 -4.27 -1.16 33.06
C VAL A 60 -5.28 -0.56 34.01
N GLU A 61 -6.18 -1.38 34.52
CA GLU A 61 -7.18 -0.98 35.51
C GLU A 61 -6.50 -0.74 36.88
N GLU A 62 -6.79 0.40 37.49
CA GLU A 62 -6.30 0.67 38.83
C GLU A 62 -6.83 -0.38 39.81
N PRO A 63 -5.97 -0.95 40.66
CA PRO A 63 -6.40 -1.99 41.58
C PRO A 63 -7.38 -1.43 42.63
N SER A 64 -8.58 -1.94 42.63
CA SER A 64 -9.60 -1.63 43.66
C SER A 64 -9.35 -2.36 45.01
N GLY A 65 -8.18 -3.01 45.17
CA GLY A 65 -7.80 -3.76 46.36
C GLY A 65 -6.45 -4.46 46.26
N ARG A 66 -6.17 -5.45 47.14
CA ARG A 66 -4.95 -6.28 47.06
C ARG A 66 -5.00 -7.16 45.81
N GLY A 67 -4.07 -6.97 44.89
CA GLY A 67 -3.94 -7.79 43.71
C GLY A 67 -3.03 -7.14 42.64
N ARG A 68 -2.65 -7.92 41.61
CA ARG A 68 -1.91 -7.40 40.47
C ARG A 68 -2.86 -6.56 39.60
N PRO A 69 -2.43 -5.39 39.11
CA PRO A 69 -3.20 -4.60 38.17
C PRO A 69 -3.66 -5.44 36.98
N ARG A 70 -4.88 -5.24 36.57
CA ARG A 70 -5.53 -6.02 35.53
C ARG A 70 -5.43 -5.29 34.18
N THR A 71 -5.03 -6.01 33.15
CA THR A 71 -5.09 -5.48 31.78
C THR A 71 -6.52 -5.57 31.28
N VAL A 72 -7.04 -4.46 30.77
CA VAL A 72 -8.38 -4.36 30.17
C VAL A 72 -8.30 -3.73 28.79
N TYR A 73 -9.30 -4.02 27.98
CA TYR A 73 -9.40 -3.59 26.60
C TYR A 73 -10.75 -2.92 26.36
N ALA A 74 -10.74 -1.80 25.65
CA ALA A 74 -11.93 -1.08 25.23
C ALA A 74 -11.92 -0.84 23.72
N PRO A 75 -13.07 -0.85 23.04
CA PRO A 75 -13.11 -0.46 21.64
C PRO A 75 -12.60 0.98 21.47
N ARG A 76 -11.74 1.21 20.49
CA ARG A 76 -11.32 2.58 20.17
C ARG A 76 -12.49 3.32 19.50
N PRO A 77 -12.80 4.55 19.94
CA PRO A 77 -13.85 5.35 19.28
C PRO A 77 -13.54 5.58 17.80
N GLY A 78 -14.57 5.53 16.97
CA GLY A 78 -14.46 5.81 15.53
C GLY A 78 -14.80 4.62 14.65
N MET A 79 -14.54 4.80 13.35
CA MET A 79 -14.77 3.74 12.36
C MET A 79 -13.75 2.60 12.55
N ASP A 80 -14.24 1.36 12.43
CA ASP A 80 -13.40 0.16 12.52
C ASP A 80 -12.30 0.20 11.46
N ARG A 81 -11.05 0.16 11.91
CA ARG A 81 -9.86 0.13 11.05
C ARG A 81 -9.40 -1.28 10.72
N GLY A 82 -10.03 -2.30 11.30
CA GLY A 82 -9.77 -3.69 11.01
C GLY A 82 -10.39 -4.15 9.68
N GLY A 83 -10.08 -5.38 9.28
CA GLY A 83 -10.65 -6.00 8.09
C GLY A 83 -9.92 -5.71 6.78
N ALA A 84 -10.45 -6.28 5.69
CA ALA A 84 -9.88 -6.12 4.36
C ALA A 84 -10.09 -4.68 3.83
N ARG A 85 -9.05 -4.12 3.23
CA ARG A 85 -9.14 -2.83 2.55
C ARG A 85 -9.64 -3.03 1.12
N GLY A 86 -10.68 -2.33 0.74
CA GLY A 86 -11.27 -2.40 -0.61
C GLY A 86 -10.58 -1.51 -1.64
N TYR A 87 -9.25 -1.28 -1.50
CA TYR A 87 -8.52 -0.39 -2.41
C TYR A 87 -8.59 -0.83 -3.87
N ARG A 88 -8.60 -2.15 -4.14
CA ARG A 88 -8.77 -2.67 -5.49
C ARG A 88 -10.11 -2.25 -6.09
N LEU A 89 -11.22 -2.43 -5.36
CA LEU A 89 -12.54 -1.99 -5.82
C LEU A 89 -12.59 -0.49 -6.08
N LEU A 90 -12.02 0.32 -5.16
CA LEU A 90 -11.93 1.77 -5.36
C LEU A 90 -11.13 2.11 -6.61
N ALA A 91 -9.97 1.47 -6.82
CA ALA A 91 -9.15 1.66 -8.01
C ALA A 91 -9.90 1.28 -9.30
N GLN A 92 -10.63 0.15 -9.32
CA GLN A 92 -11.47 -0.26 -10.45
C GLN A 92 -12.54 0.78 -10.78
N ILE A 93 -13.24 1.32 -9.76
CA ILE A 93 -14.25 2.38 -9.95
C ILE A 93 -13.62 3.63 -10.58
N LEU A 94 -12.46 4.08 -10.08
CA LEU A 94 -11.76 5.25 -10.59
C LEU A 94 -11.21 5.04 -12.00
N LEU A 95 -10.62 3.86 -12.27
CA LEU A 95 -10.10 3.51 -13.60
C LEU A 95 -11.22 3.38 -14.63
N SER A 96 -12.37 2.78 -14.26
CA SER A 96 -13.53 2.69 -15.16
C SER A 96 -14.05 4.09 -15.54
N ARG A 97 -14.04 5.02 -14.60
CA ARG A 97 -14.44 6.42 -14.88
C ARG A 97 -13.41 7.12 -15.79
N LEU A 98 -12.11 6.92 -15.54
CA LEU A 98 -11.05 7.45 -16.37
C LEU A 98 -11.13 6.89 -17.80
N ALA A 99 -11.33 5.59 -17.95
CA ALA A 99 -11.46 4.91 -19.23
C ALA A 99 -12.66 5.45 -20.07
N SER A 100 -13.73 5.89 -19.40
CA SER A 100 -14.89 6.52 -20.03
C SER A 100 -14.62 7.97 -20.50
N GLY A 101 -13.46 8.54 -20.20
CA GLY A 101 -13.09 9.93 -20.49
C GLY A 101 -12.78 10.22 -21.96
N GLY A 102 -12.85 9.22 -22.84
CA GLY A 102 -12.60 9.39 -24.28
C GLY A 102 -11.11 9.52 -24.65
N PRO A 103 -10.79 10.19 -25.79
CA PRO A 103 -9.42 10.19 -26.35
C PRO A 103 -8.35 10.79 -25.42
N GLY A 104 -8.72 11.63 -24.47
CA GLY A 104 -7.80 12.27 -23.51
C GLY A 104 -7.41 11.40 -22.31
N ALA A 105 -8.12 10.30 -22.06
CA ALA A 105 -7.95 9.47 -20.87
C ALA A 105 -6.51 9.01 -20.63
N ARG A 106 -5.79 8.62 -21.69
CA ARG A 106 -4.39 8.19 -21.62
C ARG A 106 -3.46 9.34 -21.20
N ALA A 107 -3.64 10.52 -21.80
CA ALA A 107 -2.86 11.70 -21.44
C ALA A 107 -3.13 12.14 -19.98
N ASP A 108 -4.37 12.01 -19.53
CA ASP A 108 -4.75 12.28 -18.14
C ASP A 108 -4.11 11.27 -17.18
N ALA A 109 -4.07 10.01 -17.56
CA ALA A 109 -3.40 8.95 -16.79
C ALA A 109 -1.89 9.24 -16.65
N THR A 110 -1.22 9.56 -17.74
CA THR A 110 0.21 9.93 -17.73
C THR A 110 0.46 11.17 -16.88
N ARG A 111 -0.40 12.19 -16.98
CA ARG A 111 -0.28 13.41 -16.19
C ARG A 111 -0.44 13.14 -14.68
N ALA A 112 -1.43 12.35 -14.29
CA ALA A 112 -1.63 11.96 -12.90
C ALA A 112 -0.41 11.18 -12.36
N GLY A 113 0.10 10.24 -13.13
CA GLY A 113 1.33 9.51 -12.77
C GLY A 113 2.52 10.46 -12.59
N ARG A 114 2.69 11.43 -13.50
CA ARG A 114 3.80 12.41 -13.45
C ARG A 114 3.73 13.31 -12.21
N GLU A 115 2.56 13.78 -11.85
CA GLU A 115 2.37 14.56 -10.62
C GLU A 115 2.77 13.75 -9.38
N TRP A 116 2.35 12.49 -9.30
CA TRP A 116 2.73 11.59 -8.22
C TRP A 116 4.22 11.23 -8.23
N GLY A 117 4.81 11.01 -9.39
CA GLY A 117 6.24 10.73 -9.52
C GLY A 117 7.11 11.83 -8.94
N ARG A 118 6.74 13.10 -9.15
CA ARG A 118 7.42 14.25 -8.54
C ARG A 118 7.28 14.27 -7.03
N TYR A 119 6.12 13.89 -6.51
CA TYR A 119 5.85 13.86 -5.07
C TYR A 119 6.61 12.75 -4.33
N LEU A 120 6.92 11.65 -5.02
CA LEU A 120 7.53 10.45 -4.41
C LEU A 120 9.06 10.52 -4.30
N VAL A 121 9.71 11.52 -4.85
CA VAL A 121 11.16 11.70 -4.78
C VAL A 121 11.52 13.06 -4.22
N ASP A 122 12.60 13.11 -3.46
CA ASP A 122 13.14 14.38 -2.97
C ASP A 122 13.95 15.05 -4.07
N ARG A 123 13.70 16.35 -4.26
CA ARG A 123 14.51 17.19 -5.14
C ARG A 123 15.97 17.22 -4.68
N PRO A 124 16.94 17.09 -5.61
CA PRO A 124 18.34 17.23 -5.26
C PRO A 124 18.66 18.63 -4.71
N PRO A 125 19.70 18.77 -3.86
CA PRO A 125 20.13 20.07 -3.37
C PRO A 125 20.47 21.03 -4.53
N PRO A 126 20.24 22.34 -4.36
CA PRO A 126 20.60 23.33 -5.36
C PRO A 126 22.08 23.22 -5.75
N PHE A 127 22.38 23.40 -7.04
CA PHE A 127 23.73 23.36 -7.61
C PHE A 127 24.44 22.00 -7.60
N GLN A 128 23.74 20.92 -7.29
CA GLN A 128 24.25 19.56 -7.45
C GLN A 128 23.58 18.90 -8.67
N PRO A 129 24.24 18.86 -9.83
CA PRO A 129 23.68 18.22 -11.01
C PRO A 129 23.54 16.70 -10.77
N THR A 130 22.40 16.16 -11.05
CA THR A 130 22.17 14.70 -10.99
C THR A 130 22.87 14.06 -12.17
N SER A 131 23.70 13.05 -11.94
CA SER A 131 24.29 12.24 -13.00
C SER A 131 23.27 11.22 -13.54
N GLU A 132 23.54 10.66 -14.74
CA GLU A 132 22.73 9.57 -15.30
C GLU A 132 22.69 8.36 -14.35
N ALA A 133 23.81 8.00 -13.77
CA ALA A 133 23.92 6.88 -12.84
C ALA A 133 23.11 7.12 -11.56
N ASP A 134 23.20 8.33 -10.97
CA ASP A 134 22.43 8.70 -9.78
C ASP A 134 20.93 8.73 -10.09
N ALA A 135 20.52 9.29 -11.22
CA ALA A 135 19.12 9.33 -11.63
C ALA A 135 18.54 7.93 -11.82
N THR A 136 19.27 7.05 -12.53
CA THR A 136 18.88 5.66 -12.72
C THR A 136 18.83 4.92 -11.38
N GLY A 137 19.81 5.11 -10.50
CA GLY A 137 19.85 4.50 -9.18
C GLY A 137 18.65 4.91 -8.31
N ARG A 138 18.34 6.21 -8.26
CA ARG A 138 17.19 6.72 -7.49
C ARG A 138 15.85 6.28 -8.07
N LEU A 139 15.71 6.27 -9.41
CA LEU A 139 14.51 5.73 -10.04
C LEU A 139 14.36 4.23 -9.76
N THR A 140 15.46 3.47 -9.82
CA THR A 140 15.45 2.03 -9.48
C THR A 140 15.03 1.81 -8.03
N ALA A 141 15.57 2.57 -7.08
CA ALA A 141 15.19 2.50 -5.67
C ALA A 141 13.69 2.81 -5.46
N LEU A 142 13.18 3.87 -6.09
CA LEU A 142 11.74 4.19 -6.04
C LEU A 142 10.88 3.04 -6.57
N LEU A 143 11.26 2.44 -7.69
CA LEU A 143 10.50 1.33 -8.30
C LEU A 143 10.58 0.06 -7.43
N ASP A 144 11.69 -0.16 -6.73
CA ASP A 144 11.85 -1.26 -5.78
C ASP A 144 10.97 -1.04 -4.53
N ASP A 145 10.96 0.16 -3.98
CA ASP A 145 10.08 0.56 -2.86
C ASP A 145 8.59 0.44 -3.21
N LEU A 146 8.25 0.57 -4.48
CA LEU A 146 6.90 0.37 -5.02
C LEU A 146 6.61 -1.07 -5.46
N ASP A 147 7.53 -2.01 -5.17
CA ASP A 147 7.38 -3.45 -5.42
C ASP A 147 7.32 -3.85 -6.91
N PHE A 148 8.11 -3.17 -7.77
CA PHE A 148 8.20 -3.49 -9.21
C PHE A 148 9.32 -4.46 -9.58
N ASP A 149 10.19 -4.88 -8.67
CA ASP A 149 11.40 -5.70 -8.91
C ASP A 149 12.22 -5.20 -10.13
N PRO A 150 12.75 -3.95 -10.08
CA PRO A 150 13.45 -3.33 -11.19
C PRO A 150 14.84 -3.94 -11.40
N LYS A 151 15.20 -4.18 -12.67
CA LYS A 151 16.54 -4.62 -13.08
C LYS A 151 17.06 -3.66 -14.15
N PRO A 152 17.88 -2.67 -13.77
CA PRO A 152 18.47 -1.74 -14.73
C PRO A 152 19.52 -2.44 -15.61
N ALA A 153 19.54 -2.08 -16.91
CA ALA A 153 20.53 -2.52 -17.88
C ALA A 153 20.64 -1.49 -18.99
N ASP A 154 21.80 -0.87 -19.15
CA ASP A 154 22.08 0.18 -20.13
C ASP A 154 21.01 1.30 -20.13
N ASP A 155 20.24 1.42 -21.19
CA ASP A 155 19.18 2.41 -21.41
C ASP A 155 17.77 1.88 -21.11
N VAL A 156 17.64 0.74 -20.42
CA VAL A 156 16.36 0.14 -20.05
C VAL A 156 16.32 -0.25 -18.59
N ILE A 157 15.11 -0.28 -18.02
CA ILE A 157 14.83 -0.93 -16.74
C ILE A 157 13.77 -2.01 -16.99
N ARG A 158 14.14 -3.26 -16.68
CA ARG A 158 13.21 -4.39 -16.70
C ARG A 158 12.47 -4.46 -15.39
N LEU A 159 11.15 -4.50 -15.44
CA LEU A 159 10.25 -4.60 -14.29
C LEU A 159 9.69 -6.01 -14.25
N ARG A 160 10.15 -6.81 -13.30
CA ARG A 160 9.85 -8.25 -13.22
C ARG A 160 8.62 -8.56 -12.37
N HIS A 161 8.12 -7.56 -11.68
CA HIS A 161 6.88 -7.62 -10.94
C HIS A 161 6.02 -6.38 -11.26
N CYS A 162 4.71 -6.55 -11.25
CA CYS A 162 3.76 -5.44 -11.40
C CYS A 162 2.78 -5.47 -10.22
N PRO A 163 2.87 -4.54 -9.27
CA PRO A 163 1.94 -4.48 -8.13
C PRO A 163 0.50 -4.15 -8.55
N PHE A 164 0.31 -3.74 -9.80
CA PHE A 164 -0.99 -3.40 -10.40
C PHE A 164 -1.44 -4.43 -11.44
N LEU A 165 -0.89 -5.67 -11.42
CA LEU A 165 -1.04 -6.65 -12.50
C LEU A 165 -2.50 -6.85 -12.91
N GLU A 166 -3.40 -7.14 -11.96
CA GLU A 166 -4.79 -7.43 -12.29
C GLU A 166 -5.53 -6.21 -12.87
N LEU A 167 -5.15 -4.99 -12.44
CA LEU A 167 -5.69 -3.76 -13.00
C LEU A 167 -5.08 -3.47 -14.37
N ALA A 168 -3.82 -3.82 -14.59
CA ALA A 168 -3.16 -3.69 -15.88
C ALA A 168 -3.71 -4.70 -16.91
N GLU A 169 -4.11 -5.88 -16.49
CA GLU A 169 -4.80 -6.86 -17.35
C GLU A 169 -6.20 -6.38 -17.77
N GLU A 170 -6.92 -5.68 -16.87
CA GLU A 170 -8.29 -5.21 -17.10
C GLU A 170 -8.32 -3.87 -17.86
N TYR A 171 -7.47 -2.90 -17.46
CA TYR A 171 -7.46 -1.52 -17.98
C TYR A 171 -6.22 -1.20 -18.83
N GLY A 172 -5.32 -2.16 -19.02
CA GLY A 172 -4.18 -2.13 -19.92
C GLY A 172 -3.46 -0.79 -20.02
N PRO A 173 -3.63 -0.08 -21.15
CA PRO A 173 -2.87 1.13 -21.42
C PRO A 173 -2.96 2.21 -20.34
N LEU A 174 -4.11 2.37 -19.67
CA LEU A 174 -4.28 3.43 -18.67
C LEU A 174 -3.38 3.23 -17.45
N VAL A 175 -3.30 2.00 -16.95
CA VAL A 175 -2.43 1.68 -15.80
C VAL A 175 -0.96 1.84 -16.18
N CYS A 176 -0.60 1.40 -17.37
CA CYS A 176 0.77 1.55 -17.89
C CYS A 176 1.14 3.01 -18.16
N ASP A 177 0.18 3.84 -18.60
CA ASP A 177 0.40 5.28 -18.80
C ASP A 177 0.57 6.02 -17.45
N VAL A 178 -0.16 5.63 -16.39
CA VAL A 178 0.10 6.12 -15.01
C VAL A 178 1.52 5.77 -14.59
N HIS A 179 1.95 4.54 -14.83
CA HIS A 179 3.27 4.06 -14.44
C HIS A 179 4.38 4.78 -15.23
N LEU A 180 4.22 4.95 -16.56
CA LEU A 180 5.15 5.74 -17.35
C LEU A 180 5.24 7.18 -16.84
N GLY A 181 4.10 7.81 -16.57
CA GLY A 181 4.04 9.15 -15.98
C GLY A 181 4.79 9.25 -14.65
N LEU A 182 4.62 8.26 -13.77
CA LEU A 182 5.32 8.21 -12.48
C LEU A 182 6.85 8.23 -12.68
N MET A 183 7.38 7.41 -13.58
CA MET A 183 8.81 7.41 -13.88
C MET A 183 9.27 8.76 -14.48
N GLN A 184 8.47 9.36 -15.38
CA GLN A 184 8.75 10.67 -15.95
C GLN A 184 8.80 11.75 -14.88
N GLY A 185 7.80 11.82 -14.02
CA GLY A 185 7.73 12.80 -12.93
C GLY A 185 8.88 12.68 -11.94
N ALA A 186 9.25 11.46 -11.58
CA ALA A 186 10.39 11.21 -10.70
C ALA A 186 11.69 11.73 -11.33
N LEU A 187 11.97 11.42 -12.59
CA LEU A 187 13.17 11.90 -13.29
C LEU A 187 13.18 13.43 -13.48
N GLU A 188 12.03 14.05 -13.72
CA GLU A 188 11.90 15.50 -13.79
C GLU A 188 12.21 16.17 -12.44
N GLU A 189 11.68 15.65 -11.32
CA GLU A 189 11.96 16.20 -9.99
C GLU A 189 13.42 16.03 -9.58
N LEU A 190 14.07 14.97 -10.05
CA LEU A 190 15.49 14.74 -9.87
C LEU A 190 16.38 15.65 -10.73
N ASP A 191 15.83 16.50 -11.59
CA ASP A 191 16.58 17.26 -12.60
C ASP A 191 17.52 16.35 -13.39
N ALA A 192 17.01 15.17 -13.76
CA ALA A 192 17.79 14.12 -14.38
C ALA A 192 18.13 14.45 -15.84
N PRO A 193 19.34 14.09 -16.33
CA PRO A 193 19.67 14.18 -17.74
C PRO A 193 19.04 13.04 -18.56
N LEU A 194 18.05 12.35 -18.00
CA LEU A 194 17.30 11.23 -18.55
C LEU A 194 15.80 11.50 -18.49
N SER A 195 15.04 10.89 -19.40
CA SER A 195 13.59 10.79 -19.32
C SER A 195 13.14 9.36 -19.59
N ALA A 196 12.04 8.92 -18.98
CA ALA A 196 11.37 7.69 -19.36
C ALA A 196 10.60 7.95 -20.66
N ASP A 197 11.07 7.36 -21.76
CA ASP A 197 10.54 7.60 -23.10
C ASP A 197 9.26 6.81 -23.35
N ARG A 198 9.30 5.50 -23.05
CA ARG A 198 8.19 4.59 -23.20
C ARG A 198 8.27 3.42 -22.20
N LEU A 199 7.13 2.84 -21.93
CA LEU A 199 6.98 1.59 -21.21
C LEU A 199 6.32 0.57 -22.13
N GLU A 200 6.98 -0.55 -22.36
CA GLU A 200 6.46 -1.67 -23.14
C GLU A 200 5.93 -2.74 -22.18
N PRO A 201 4.60 -2.85 -22.02
CA PRO A 201 4.03 -3.85 -21.13
C PRO A 201 4.27 -5.27 -21.66
N PHE A 202 4.70 -6.18 -20.78
CA PHE A 202 4.89 -7.60 -21.09
C PHE A 202 5.78 -7.85 -22.32
N ALA A 203 6.74 -6.97 -22.58
CA ALA A 203 7.63 -7.03 -23.75
C ALA A 203 8.56 -8.25 -23.74
N GLU A 204 8.91 -8.74 -22.56
CA GLU A 204 9.70 -9.95 -22.35
C GLU A 204 8.89 -10.97 -21.50
N PRO A 205 9.19 -12.28 -21.58
CA PRO A 205 8.55 -13.26 -20.70
C PRO A 205 8.76 -12.91 -19.23
N GLY A 206 7.68 -12.52 -18.55
CA GLY A 206 7.70 -12.15 -17.14
C GLY A 206 8.24 -10.76 -16.82
N ALA A 207 8.35 -9.84 -17.80
CA ALA A 207 8.79 -8.49 -17.56
C ALA A 207 8.14 -7.45 -18.47
N CYS A 208 7.94 -6.25 -17.94
CA CYS A 208 7.75 -5.02 -18.71
C CYS A 208 9.10 -4.34 -18.92
N VAL A 209 9.25 -3.56 -19.99
CA VAL A 209 10.50 -2.87 -20.29
C VAL A 209 10.27 -1.36 -20.36
N ALA A 210 10.89 -0.62 -19.46
CA ALA A 210 10.92 0.83 -19.44
C ALA A 210 12.18 1.31 -20.17
N HIS A 211 12.02 2.15 -21.20
CA HIS A 211 13.11 2.73 -21.98
C HIS A 211 13.45 4.12 -21.45
N LEU A 212 14.72 4.33 -21.19
CA LEU A 212 15.27 5.61 -20.78
C LEU A 212 15.94 6.27 -21.97
N ARG A 213 15.78 7.58 -22.08
CA ARG A 213 16.40 8.39 -23.14
C ARG A 213 17.10 9.60 -22.53
N ARG A 214 18.29 9.92 -23.02
CA ARG A 214 19.00 11.15 -22.66
C ARG A 214 18.21 12.37 -23.09
N THR A 215 18.08 13.33 -22.20
CA THR A 215 17.48 14.62 -22.49
C THR A 215 18.56 15.57 -22.99
N PRO A 216 18.42 16.19 -24.19
CA PRO A 216 19.35 17.24 -24.61
C PRO A 216 19.32 18.38 -23.60
N ARG A 217 20.45 18.81 -23.11
CA ARG A 217 20.59 20.04 -22.32
C ARG A 217 20.51 21.27 -23.22
#